data_802433cfc7ad846dfb62a93cec3babf0
#
_entry.id   802433cfc7ad846dfb62a93cec3babf0
#
_cell.length_a   1.000
_cell.length_b   1.000
_cell.length_c   1.000
_cell.angle_alpha   90.00
_cell.angle_beta   90.00
_cell.angle_gamma   90.00
#
_symmetry.space_group_name_H-M   'P 1'
#
loop_
_entity.id
_entity.type
_entity.pdbx_description
1 polymer ?
#
loop_
_entity_poly.entity_id
_entity_poly.type
_entity_poly.pdbx_seq_one_letter_code
_entity_poly.pdbx_strand_id
1 'polypeptide(L)'
;MVTGFGKNMKNILLALYNDPDIEVVEAANGVPYGRDISTPWESYGTYPSNPKILSAIEKEPSKKRAAQYGFYVIDEIVEKVKPDVFLGIEDVWAFREYENKPWWNKTKKIIWTTLDSLPILDQAIEMEPKCDKMLVWASFAEKAMKELGHETVETVHGAVDYSHFKPLDNRKELRKLHGLEDDFVIGFVFKNQLRKSVPNLLEGFKKFKDKNPKVSAKLLLHTDWGEKDHGWDIPKYLKEKDLEDGSVLATYVCHKCDDYFVRPYSGEDKDCPSCGSKKSLKTKNSGKGVGEKELNELYNMMDVYCHPFTSGGQELPIQEAKAAGLITLVTDYSCGTDSAYEHQGGLPLSWNEYREPSTQFIKATTCPDSICERLKQVYEMEGQSKSKLVETGKRYVKEKFSVHNTINKLKHCIKSVEIRAKEEEKKEDKKPSISVEDFLKDTPLKDRIAVVLPRSAGDVLMANSLMENLHSLYPDKKIFFVTQPEFYDLINDNPFVHKVIPYSNSFEDLHVLEGRGDHQGLFDIAFLPHCMTQKTYSYNHNGKDKTQFKLR
;
A
#
# COMPACT_ATOMS: atom_id res chain seq x y z
N MET A 1 -13.39 6.09 12.32
CA MET A 1 -12.62 5.44 11.23
C MET A 1 -11.99 6.51 10.36
N VAL A 2 -10.67 6.58 10.32
CA VAL A 2 -9.93 7.73 9.71
C VAL A 2 -9.30 7.36 8.35
N THR A 3 -9.25 6.07 7.99
CA THR A 3 -8.65 5.59 6.75
C THR A 3 -9.67 5.43 5.62
N GLY A 4 -9.21 5.38 4.36
CA GLY A 4 -10.05 5.10 3.19
C GLY A 4 -10.76 3.73 3.31
N PHE A 5 -10.05 2.69 3.74
CA PHE A 5 -10.66 1.39 4.08
C PHE A 5 -11.75 1.54 5.12
N GLY A 6 -11.48 2.20 6.26
CA GLY A 6 -12.45 2.34 7.34
C GLY A 6 -13.72 3.11 6.96
N LYS A 7 -13.60 4.19 6.16
CA LYS A 7 -14.77 4.92 5.63
C LYS A 7 -15.61 4.05 4.71
N ASN A 8 -14.96 3.36 3.77
CA ASN A 8 -15.63 2.48 2.83
C ASN A 8 -16.34 1.34 3.55
N MET A 9 -15.68 0.72 4.54
CA MET A 9 -16.21 -0.43 5.28
C MET A 9 -17.45 -0.10 6.11
N LYS A 10 -17.53 1.08 6.73
CA LYS A 10 -18.71 1.49 7.49
C LYS A 10 -20.00 1.35 6.67
N ASN A 11 -20.00 1.89 5.45
CA ASN A 11 -21.18 1.89 4.59
C ASN A 11 -21.49 0.47 4.05
N ILE A 12 -20.46 -0.30 3.76
CA ILE A 12 -20.58 -1.67 3.26
C ILE A 12 -21.12 -2.61 4.34
N LEU A 13 -20.54 -2.60 5.54
CA LEU A 13 -20.97 -3.44 6.65
C LEU A 13 -22.41 -3.13 7.06
N LEU A 14 -22.79 -1.85 7.11
CA LEU A 14 -24.16 -1.46 7.40
C LEU A 14 -25.15 -1.98 6.34
N ALA A 15 -24.77 -1.93 5.07
CA ALA A 15 -25.63 -2.43 4.00
C ALA A 15 -25.70 -3.97 3.95
N LEU A 16 -24.63 -4.67 4.31
CA LEU A 16 -24.64 -6.13 4.47
C LEU A 16 -25.46 -6.56 5.69
N TYR A 17 -25.32 -5.86 6.82
CA TYR A 17 -26.08 -6.12 8.05
C TYR A 17 -27.59 -5.96 7.86
N ASN A 18 -28.02 -5.04 7.00
CA ASN A 18 -29.43 -4.84 6.68
C ASN A 18 -29.99 -5.87 5.66
N ASP A 19 -29.16 -6.78 5.15
CA ASP A 19 -29.62 -7.86 4.27
C ASP A 19 -30.12 -9.05 5.11
N PRO A 20 -31.36 -9.51 4.94
CA PRO A 20 -31.93 -10.59 5.76
C PRO A 20 -31.25 -11.95 5.53
N ASP A 21 -30.52 -12.12 4.45
CA ASP A 21 -29.82 -13.37 4.12
C ASP A 21 -28.36 -13.38 4.60
N ILE A 22 -27.87 -12.32 5.24
CA ILE A 22 -26.46 -12.16 5.63
C ILE A 22 -26.36 -11.81 7.12
N GLU A 23 -25.73 -12.68 7.87
CA GLU A 23 -25.28 -12.39 9.23
C GLU A 23 -23.84 -11.85 9.18
N VAL A 24 -23.62 -10.66 9.72
CA VAL A 24 -22.31 -9.99 9.71
C VAL A 24 -21.64 -10.14 11.05
N VAL A 25 -20.41 -10.66 11.02
CA VAL A 25 -19.49 -10.63 12.16
C VAL A 25 -18.19 -9.93 11.74
N GLU A 26 -17.78 -8.92 12.49
CA GLU A 26 -16.60 -8.12 12.18
C GLU A 26 -15.38 -8.56 12.99
N ALA A 27 -14.25 -8.77 12.32
CA ALA A 27 -12.92 -8.87 12.92
C ALA A 27 -12.21 -7.52 12.73
N ALA A 28 -12.24 -6.67 13.78
CA ALA A 28 -11.79 -5.28 13.73
C ALA A 28 -10.28 -5.16 13.94
N ASN A 29 -9.55 -4.83 12.87
CA ASN A 29 -8.09 -4.74 12.88
C ASN A 29 -7.57 -3.65 13.85
N GLY A 30 -6.50 -3.98 14.59
CA GLY A 30 -5.85 -3.07 15.51
C GLY A 30 -6.59 -2.78 16.82
N VAL A 31 -7.78 -3.33 17.01
CA VAL A 31 -8.54 -3.23 18.26
C VAL A 31 -8.15 -4.39 19.18
N PRO A 32 -7.87 -4.17 20.48
CA PRO A 32 -7.56 -5.24 21.40
C PRO A 32 -8.67 -6.30 21.51
N TYR A 33 -8.30 -7.57 21.45
CA TYR A 33 -9.24 -8.69 21.65
C TYR A 33 -9.86 -8.65 23.03
N GLY A 34 -11.18 -8.84 23.11
CA GLY A 34 -11.96 -8.71 24.34
C GLY A 34 -12.39 -7.29 24.68
N ARG A 35 -12.00 -6.26 23.89
CA ARG A 35 -12.55 -4.90 24.04
C ARG A 35 -13.95 -4.83 23.46
N ASP A 36 -14.86 -4.20 24.18
CA ASP A 36 -16.21 -3.90 23.71
C ASP A 36 -16.17 -2.91 22.53
N ILE A 37 -16.86 -3.26 21.44
CA ILE A 37 -16.95 -2.47 20.21
C ILE A 37 -18.43 -2.16 19.96
N SER A 38 -18.79 -0.89 19.98
CA SER A 38 -20.18 -0.44 19.78
C SER A 38 -20.53 -0.44 18.29
N THR A 39 -21.05 -1.57 17.80
CA THR A 39 -21.58 -1.78 16.43
C THR A 39 -22.93 -2.48 16.52
N PRO A 40 -23.81 -2.36 15.50
CA PRO A 40 -25.10 -3.09 15.49
C PRO A 40 -24.92 -4.60 15.21
N TRP A 41 -23.77 -5.03 14.74
CA TRP A 41 -23.39 -6.44 14.49
C TRP A 41 -22.36 -6.92 15.52
N GLU A 42 -22.16 -8.22 15.59
CA GLU A 42 -21.14 -8.81 16.45
C GLU A 42 -19.72 -8.42 15.96
N SER A 43 -18.88 -7.90 16.86
CA SER A 43 -17.54 -7.40 16.52
C SER A 43 -16.50 -7.89 17.51
N TYR A 44 -15.35 -8.32 16.99
CA TYR A 44 -14.20 -8.76 17.76
C TYR A 44 -12.96 -7.93 17.42
N GLY A 45 -12.24 -7.47 18.43
CA GLY A 45 -10.90 -6.92 18.23
C GLY A 45 -9.93 -8.03 17.81
N THR A 46 -9.00 -7.72 16.92
CA THR A 46 -8.03 -8.70 16.41
C THR A 46 -6.61 -8.54 16.98
N TYR A 47 -6.35 -7.49 17.73
CA TYR A 47 -5.04 -7.28 18.35
C TYR A 47 -4.93 -8.15 19.62
N PRO A 48 -3.89 -8.99 19.76
CA PRO A 48 -3.81 -9.92 20.88
C PRO A 48 -3.73 -9.19 22.23
N SER A 49 -4.43 -9.75 23.23
CA SER A 49 -4.40 -9.27 24.62
C SER A 49 -3.54 -10.19 25.52
N ASN A 50 -3.08 -11.33 25.04
CA ASN A 50 -2.26 -12.27 25.80
C ASN A 50 -0.86 -11.70 26.06
N PRO A 51 -0.40 -11.56 27.34
CA PRO A 51 0.90 -10.96 27.68
C PRO A 51 2.11 -11.68 27.08
N LYS A 52 2.05 -13.01 26.89
CA LYS A 52 3.13 -13.78 26.27
C LYS A 52 3.28 -13.44 24.79
N ILE A 53 2.16 -13.31 24.09
CA ILE A 53 2.14 -12.91 22.67
C ILE A 53 2.60 -11.47 22.54
N LEU A 54 2.11 -10.57 23.38
CA LEU A 54 2.54 -9.15 23.38
C LEU A 54 4.05 -9.00 23.58
N SER A 55 4.63 -9.71 24.55
CA SER A 55 6.08 -9.69 24.78
C SER A 55 6.90 -10.21 23.58
N ALA A 56 6.37 -11.19 22.85
CA ALA A 56 7.02 -11.70 21.64
C ALA A 56 6.91 -10.71 20.46
N ILE A 57 5.77 -10.02 20.33
CA ILE A 57 5.49 -9.02 19.30
C ILE A 57 6.37 -7.78 19.46
N GLU A 58 6.57 -7.31 20.71
CA GLU A 58 7.39 -6.12 20.99
C GLU A 58 8.84 -6.25 20.53
N LYS A 59 9.34 -7.47 20.47
CA LYS A 59 10.75 -7.77 20.09
C LYS A 59 10.98 -7.80 18.57
N GLU A 60 9.92 -7.94 17.78
CA GLU A 60 10.03 -8.13 16.33
C GLU A 60 8.99 -7.28 15.56
N PRO A 61 9.43 -6.25 14.80
CA PRO A 61 8.51 -5.37 14.05
C PRO A 61 7.59 -6.10 13.07
N SER A 62 8.05 -7.19 12.45
CA SER A 62 7.24 -8.02 11.55
C SER A 62 6.07 -8.69 12.28
N LYS A 63 6.29 -9.20 13.48
CA LYS A 63 5.25 -9.77 14.33
C LYS A 63 4.25 -8.74 14.81
N LYS A 64 4.71 -7.52 15.11
CA LYS A 64 3.84 -6.40 15.47
C LYS A 64 2.87 -6.07 14.33
N ARG A 65 3.38 -6.04 13.10
CA ARG A 65 2.55 -5.81 11.91
C ARG A 65 1.53 -6.93 11.72
N ALA A 66 1.93 -8.20 11.79
CA ALA A 66 1.03 -9.36 11.71
C ALA A 66 -0.07 -9.32 12.79
N ALA A 67 0.27 -8.91 14.01
CA ALA A 67 -0.68 -8.74 15.11
C ALA A 67 -1.73 -7.65 14.83
N GLN A 68 -1.33 -6.53 14.23
CA GLN A 68 -2.24 -5.43 13.88
C GLN A 68 -3.32 -5.87 12.89
N TYR A 69 -3.03 -6.88 12.04
CA TYR A 69 -3.93 -7.44 11.04
C TYR A 69 -4.54 -8.80 11.45
N GLY A 70 -4.52 -9.10 12.73
CA GLY A 70 -5.31 -10.19 13.30
C GLY A 70 -4.69 -11.59 13.25
N PHE A 71 -3.47 -11.75 12.73
CA PHE A 71 -2.86 -13.06 12.49
C PHE A 71 -2.89 -14.01 13.70
N TYR A 72 -2.71 -13.49 14.92
CA TYR A 72 -2.63 -14.30 16.13
C TYR A 72 -3.98 -14.60 16.81
N VAL A 73 -5.06 -13.95 16.38
CA VAL A 73 -6.37 -14.01 17.04
C VAL A 73 -7.45 -14.57 16.12
N ILE A 74 -7.27 -14.44 14.81
CA ILE A 74 -8.29 -14.80 13.82
C ILE A 74 -8.74 -16.27 13.93
N ASP A 75 -7.86 -17.20 14.31
CA ASP A 75 -8.20 -18.63 14.46
C ASP A 75 -9.26 -18.82 15.54
N GLU A 76 -9.12 -18.15 16.68
CA GLU A 76 -10.08 -18.20 17.79
C GLU A 76 -11.44 -17.62 17.39
N ILE A 77 -11.43 -16.51 16.63
CA ILE A 77 -12.67 -15.88 16.12
C ILE A 77 -13.37 -16.81 15.14
N VAL A 78 -12.66 -17.36 14.16
CA VAL A 78 -13.23 -18.27 13.16
C VAL A 78 -13.75 -19.57 13.78
N GLU A 79 -13.06 -20.12 14.75
CA GLU A 79 -13.51 -21.33 15.48
C GLU A 79 -14.82 -21.06 16.26
N LYS A 80 -14.92 -19.88 16.88
CA LYS A 80 -16.10 -19.48 17.63
C LYS A 80 -17.29 -19.19 16.72
N VAL A 81 -17.10 -18.43 15.66
CA VAL A 81 -18.15 -17.94 14.75
C VAL A 81 -18.55 -18.99 13.72
N LYS A 82 -17.60 -19.78 13.23
CA LYS A 82 -17.77 -20.76 12.14
C LYS A 82 -18.41 -20.14 10.89
N PRO A 83 -17.81 -19.09 10.30
CA PRO A 83 -18.43 -18.37 9.20
C PRO A 83 -18.49 -19.23 7.93
N ASP A 84 -19.57 -19.09 7.15
CA ASP A 84 -19.68 -19.69 5.82
C ASP A 84 -18.68 -19.07 4.84
N VAL A 85 -18.44 -17.76 4.97
CA VAL A 85 -17.56 -16.97 4.11
C VAL A 85 -16.64 -16.10 4.96
N PHE A 86 -15.35 -16.22 4.75
CA PHE A 86 -14.35 -15.26 5.20
C PHE A 86 -14.16 -14.19 4.11
N LEU A 87 -14.50 -12.95 4.43
CA LEU A 87 -14.27 -11.79 3.57
C LEU A 87 -13.11 -10.96 4.11
N GLY A 88 -11.93 -11.12 3.54
CA GLY A 88 -10.74 -10.36 3.89
C GLY A 88 -10.67 -9.04 3.11
N ILE A 89 -10.65 -7.90 3.82
CA ILE A 89 -10.65 -6.57 3.20
C ILE A 89 -9.48 -5.76 3.75
N GLU A 90 -8.35 -5.89 3.11
CA GLU A 90 -7.09 -5.20 3.41
C GLU A 90 -6.12 -5.31 2.23
N ASP A 91 -4.96 -4.70 2.33
CA ASP A 91 -3.86 -4.98 1.43
C ASP A 91 -3.49 -6.48 1.48
N VAL A 92 -3.21 -7.09 0.36
CA VAL A 92 -2.99 -8.55 0.23
C VAL A 92 -1.92 -9.10 1.18
N TRP A 93 -0.90 -8.32 1.49
CA TRP A 93 0.16 -8.71 2.43
C TRP A 93 -0.32 -8.89 3.88
N ALA A 94 -1.50 -8.38 4.24
CA ALA A 94 -2.12 -8.61 5.55
C ALA A 94 -2.56 -10.07 5.75
N PHE A 95 -2.80 -10.79 4.66
CA PHE A 95 -3.23 -12.20 4.65
C PHE A 95 -2.06 -13.18 4.45
N ARG A 96 -0.83 -12.71 4.54
CA ARG A 96 0.35 -13.58 4.44
C ARG A 96 0.28 -14.74 5.44
N GLU A 97 0.55 -15.95 4.97
CA GLU A 97 0.51 -17.19 5.75
C GLU A 97 -0.90 -17.61 6.23
N TYR A 98 -1.98 -16.93 5.81
CA TYR A 98 -3.35 -17.36 6.15
C TYR A 98 -3.70 -18.72 5.52
N GLU A 99 -3.09 -19.07 4.41
CA GLU A 99 -3.21 -20.38 3.78
C GLU A 99 -2.79 -21.54 4.70
N ASN A 100 -1.99 -21.28 5.71
CA ASN A 100 -1.54 -22.25 6.72
C ASN A 100 -2.51 -22.40 7.90
N LYS A 101 -3.57 -21.58 7.95
CA LYS A 101 -4.55 -21.61 9.03
C LYS A 101 -5.43 -22.87 8.93
N PRO A 102 -5.80 -23.52 10.07
CA PRO A 102 -6.53 -24.78 10.06
C PRO A 102 -7.93 -24.73 9.44
N TRP A 103 -8.52 -23.53 9.39
CA TRP A 103 -9.84 -23.27 8.83
C TRP A 103 -9.81 -22.85 7.34
N TRP A 104 -8.66 -22.41 6.82
CA TRP A 104 -8.54 -21.80 5.49
C TRP A 104 -9.15 -22.64 4.36
N ASN A 105 -8.88 -23.94 4.35
CA ASN A 105 -9.39 -24.84 3.32
C ASN A 105 -10.84 -25.35 3.58
N LYS A 106 -11.44 -24.98 4.71
CA LYS A 106 -12.79 -25.40 5.10
C LYS A 106 -13.83 -24.28 4.98
N THR A 107 -13.40 -23.03 4.95
CA THR A 107 -14.24 -21.85 4.88
C THR A 107 -14.10 -21.23 3.47
N LYS A 108 -15.19 -20.81 2.86
CA LYS A 108 -15.15 -20.03 1.61
C LYS A 108 -14.45 -18.70 1.86
N LYS A 109 -13.54 -18.30 0.98
CA LYS A 109 -12.71 -17.12 1.20
C LYS A 109 -12.67 -16.20 0.00
N ILE A 110 -13.03 -14.94 0.26
CA ILE A 110 -12.97 -13.83 -0.68
C ILE A 110 -11.93 -12.85 -0.15
N ILE A 111 -10.94 -12.51 -0.94
CA ILE A 111 -9.99 -11.45 -0.64
C ILE A 111 -10.31 -10.25 -1.52
N TRP A 112 -10.63 -9.11 -0.89
CA TRP A 112 -10.93 -7.86 -1.57
C TRP A 112 -9.86 -6.83 -1.22
N THR A 113 -8.94 -6.59 -2.16
CA THR A 113 -7.68 -5.88 -1.92
C THR A 113 -7.44 -4.75 -2.90
N THR A 114 -6.55 -3.83 -2.54
CA THR A 114 -6.01 -2.83 -3.45
C THR A 114 -4.70 -3.30 -4.07
N LEU A 115 -4.52 -3.04 -5.36
CA LEU A 115 -3.24 -3.19 -6.05
C LEU A 115 -2.92 -1.86 -6.70
N ASP A 116 -1.76 -1.29 -6.35
CA ASP A 116 -1.50 0.13 -6.59
C ASP A 116 -0.70 0.40 -7.88
N SER A 117 0.06 -0.57 -8.37
CA SER A 117 1.07 -0.35 -9.42
C SER A 117 1.29 -1.58 -10.29
N LEU A 118 2.02 -1.39 -11.39
CA LEU A 118 2.59 -2.45 -12.22
C LEU A 118 4.12 -2.52 -12.00
N PRO A 119 4.74 -3.71 -12.17
CA PRO A 119 4.08 -5.01 -12.29
C PRO A 119 3.22 -5.32 -11.06
N ILE A 120 2.32 -6.28 -11.17
CA ILE A 120 1.49 -6.70 -10.03
C ILE A 120 2.40 -7.23 -8.91
N LEU A 121 2.02 -6.94 -7.68
CA LEU A 121 2.73 -7.40 -6.49
C LEU A 121 2.74 -8.93 -6.43
N ASP A 122 3.92 -9.55 -6.30
CA ASP A 122 4.10 -11.01 -6.28
C ASP A 122 3.19 -11.70 -5.26
N GLN A 123 3.01 -11.11 -4.08
CA GLN A 123 2.12 -11.62 -3.05
C GLN A 123 0.66 -11.72 -3.48
N ALA A 124 0.20 -10.87 -4.42
CA ALA A 124 -1.16 -10.96 -4.96
C ALA A 124 -1.27 -12.13 -5.97
N ILE A 125 -0.23 -12.31 -6.78
CA ILE A 125 -0.11 -13.43 -7.72
C ILE A 125 -0.09 -14.76 -6.96
N GLU A 126 0.67 -14.84 -5.86
CA GLU A 126 0.77 -16.02 -5.00
C GLU A 126 -0.51 -16.30 -4.19
N MET A 127 -1.25 -15.25 -3.79
CA MET A 127 -2.47 -15.38 -2.97
C MET A 127 -3.70 -15.74 -3.79
N GLU A 128 -3.81 -15.26 -5.04
CA GLU A 128 -5.01 -15.48 -5.86
C GLU A 128 -5.38 -16.97 -5.99
N PRO A 129 -4.47 -17.91 -6.32
CA PRO A 129 -4.80 -19.33 -6.39
C PRO A 129 -5.13 -19.98 -5.04
N LYS A 130 -4.80 -19.33 -3.93
CA LYS A 130 -5.04 -19.80 -2.57
C LYS A 130 -6.36 -19.34 -1.97
N CYS A 131 -7.04 -18.36 -2.58
CA CYS A 131 -8.38 -17.93 -2.21
C CYS A 131 -9.42 -18.41 -3.24
N ASP A 132 -10.69 -18.44 -2.85
CA ASP A 132 -11.76 -18.91 -3.75
C ASP A 132 -12.21 -17.82 -4.72
N LYS A 133 -12.03 -16.56 -4.31
CA LYS A 133 -12.28 -15.37 -5.14
C LYS A 133 -11.37 -14.23 -4.72
N MET A 134 -10.74 -13.58 -5.69
CA MET A 134 -10.04 -12.33 -5.47
C MET A 134 -10.79 -11.18 -6.13
N LEU A 135 -11.05 -10.13 -5.37
CA LEU A 135 -11.65 -8.89 -5.82
C LEU A 135 -10.63 -7.77 -5.71
N VAL A 136 -10.58 -6.91 -6.73
CA VAL A 136 -9.69 -5.75 -6.74
C VAL A 136 -10.48 -4.45 -6.87
N TRP A 137 -9.93 -3.35 -6.36
CA TRP A 137 -10.65 -2.09 -6.30
C TRP A 137 -10.60 -1.29 -7.61
N ALA A 138 -9.69 -1.62 -8.53
CA ALA A 138 -9.51 -0.88 -9.78
C ALA A 138 -9.38 -1.81 -10.99
N SER A 139 -9.91 -1.36 -12.13
CA SER A 139 -10.01 -2.17 -13.35
C SER A 139 -8.65 -2.50 -13.97
N PHE A 140 -7.65 -1.63 -13.83
CA PHE A 140 -6.30 -1.91 -14.34
C PHE A 140 -5.67 -3.15 -13.66
N ALA A 141 -5.97 -3.35 -12.36
CA ALA A 141 -5.47 -4.49 -11.60
C ALA A 141 -6.14 -5.80 -12.04
N GLU A 142 -7.45 -5.80 -12.28
CA GLU A 142 -8.15 -6.95 -12.88
C GLU A 142 -7.54 -7.31 -14.23
N LYS A 143 -7.37 -6.32 -15.11
CA LYS A 143 -6.78 -6.51 -16.42
C LYS A 143 -5.38 -7.13 -16.33
N ALA A 144 -4.52 -6.56 -15.51
CA ALA A 144 -3.15 -7.05 -15.34
C ALA A 144 -3.07 -8.45 -14.72
N MET A 145 -3.95 -8.77 -13.75
CA MET A 145 -4.03 -10.12 -13.18
C MET A 145 -4.51 -11.15 -14.23
N LYS A 146 -5.49 -10.80 -15.06
CA LYS A 146 -5.95 -11.67 -16.16
C LYS A 146 -4.88 -11.89 -17.22
N GLU A 147 -4.10 -10.88 -17.56
CA GLU A 147 -2.95 -11.02 -18.46
C GLU A 147 -1.87 -11.98 -17.92
N LEU A 148 -1.81 -12.16 -16.58
CA LEU A 148 -0.96 -13.14 -15.90
C LEU A 148 -1.63 -14.53 -15.75
N GLY A 149 -2.85 -14.73 -16.30
CA GLY A 149 -3.56 -16.01 -16.24
C GLY A 149 -4.54 -16.16 -15.08
N HIS A 150 -4.76 -15.13 -14.27
CA HIS A 150 -5.69 -15.16 -13.12
C HIS A 150 -7.10 -14.72 -13.54
N GLU A 151 -7.79 -15.57 -14.29
CA GLU A 151 -9.08 -15.27 -14.93
C GLU A 151 -10.24 -14.99 -13.95
N THR A 152 -10.14 -15.45 -12.70
CA THR A 152 -11.22 -15.34 -11.71
C THR A 152 -11.24 -14.00 -10.95
N VAL A 153 -10.24 -13.15 -11.17
CA VAL A 153 -10.16 -11.83 -10.55
C VAL A 153 -11.23 -10.91 -11.14
N GLU A 154 -11.94 -10.18 -10.27
CA GLU A 154 -12.98 -9.23 -10.68
C GLU A 154 -12.82 -7.88 -9.99
N THR A 155 -13.24 -6.82 -10.68
CA THR A 155 -13.28 -5.47 -10.10
C THR A 155 -14.57 -5.22 -9.34
N VAL A 156 -14.41 -4.98 -8.04
CA VAL A 156 -15.44 -4.40 -7.17
C VAL A 156 -14.88 -3.11 -6.59
N HIS A 157 -15.35 -1.98 -7.10
CA HIS A 157 -14.87 -0.68 -6.63
C HIS A 157 -15.30 -0.40 -5.20
N GLY A 158 -14.48 0.33 -4.44
CA GLY A 158 -14.89 0.95 -3.19
C GLY A 158 -15.97 1.99 -3.42
N ALA A 159 -16.80 2.22 -2.41
CA ALA A 159 -18.07 2.94 -2.53
C ALA A 159 -17.99 4.40 -2.06
N VAL A 160 -18.78 5.25 -2.71
CA VAL A 160 -19.07 6.62 -2.29
C VAL A 160 -20.53 6.76 -1.88
N ASP A 161 -20.75 7.42 -0.77
CA ASP A 161 -22.10 7.72 -0.27
C ASP A 161 -22.64 9.01 -0.90
N TYR A 162 -23.60 8.84 -1.80
CA TYR A 162 -24.30 9.93 -2.48
C TYR A 162 -25.24 10.75 -1.56
N SER A 163 -25.56 10.26 -0.40
CA SER A 163 -26.37 11.03 0.56
C SER A 163 -25.58 12.22 1.10
N HIS A 164 -24.26 12.03 1.23
CA HIS A 164 -23.34 13.05 1.75
C HIS A 164 -22.70 13.88 0.64
N PHE A 165 -22.20 13.25 -0.44
CA PHE A 165 -21.49 13.94 -1.50
C PHE A 165 -22.42 14.29 -2.67
N LYS A 166 -22.74 15.58 -2.80
CA LYS A 166 -23.66 16.12 -3.81
C LYS A 166 -23.48 17.64 -3.99
N PRO A 167 -23.91 18.20 -5.12
CA PRO A 167 -24.02 19.65 -5.25
C PRO A 167 -24.92 20.27 -4.18
N LEU A 168 -24.54 21.43 -3.65
CA LEU A 168 -25.28 22.19 -2.65
C LEU A 168 -25.95 23.41 -3.27
N ASP A 169 -27.23 23.64 -2.94
CA ASP A 169 -27.99 24.80 -3.43
C ASP A 169 -27.44 26.12 -2.90
N ASN A 170 -26.87 26.12 -1.69
CA ASN A 170 -26.28 27.28 -1.02
C ASN A 170 -24.78 27.48 -1.35
N ARG A 171 -24.29 26.96 -2.48
CA ARG A 171 -22.87 27.07 -2.89
C ARG A 171 -22.38 28.52 -2.94
N LYS A 172 -23.22 29.47 -3.39
CA LYS A 172 -22.86 30.88 -3.48
C LYS A 172 -22.64 31.50 -2.10
N GLU A 173 -23.55 31.27 -1.18
CA GLU A 173 -23.46 31.73 0.20
C GLU A 173 -22.25 31.14 0.92
N LEU A 174 -21.99 29.85 0.69
CA LEU A 174 -20.85 29.15 1.24
C LEU A 174 -19.53 29.78 0.75
N ARG A 175 -19.38 30.05 -0.54
CA ARG A 175 -18.20 30.71 -1.10
C ARG A 175 -18.03 32.13 -0.56
N LYS A 176 -19.14 32.88 -0.40
CA LYS A 176 -19.14 34.20 0.20
C LYS A 176 -18.66 34.19 1.64
N LEU A 177 -19.09 33.23 2.45
CA LEU A 177 -18.65 33.06 3.84
C LEU A 177 -17.12 32.92 3.94
N HIS A 178 -16.51 32.29 2.94
CA HIS A 178 -15.08 32.05 2.90
C HIS A 178 -14.29 33.07 2.04
N GLY A 179 -14.97 34.06 1.43
CA GLY A 179 -14.35 35.11 0.59
C GLY A 179 -13.79 34.57 -0.72
N LEU A 180 -14.52 33.67 -1.37
CA LEU A 180 -14.12 32.97 -2.60
C LEU A 180 -15.07 33.24 -3.78
N GLU A 181 -15.89 34.31 -3.69
CA GLU A 181 -16.98 34.57 -4.65
C GLU A 181 -16.47 34.69 -6.09
N ASP A 182 -15.37 35.42 -6.28
CA ASP A 182 -14.82 35.77 -7.59
C ASP A 182 -13.58 34.91 -7.96
N ASP A 183 -13.19 33.97 -7.11
CA ASP A 183 -12.00 33.18 -7.33
C ASP A 183 -12.29 31.94 -8.20
N PHE A 184 -11.30 31.54 -9.00
CA PHE A 184 -11.25 30.20 -9.60
C PHE A 184 -10.54 29.25 -8.64
N VAL A 185 -11.29 28.38 -7.97
CA VAL A 185 -10.78 27.53 -6.90
C VAL A 185 -10.46 26.13 -7.41
N ILE A 186 -9.20 25.77 -7.42
CA ILE A 186 -8.69 24.43 -7.70
C ILE A 186 -8.59 23.70 -6.36
N GLY A 187 -9.12 22.49 -6.27
CA GLY A 187 -9.12 21.73 -5.03
C GLY A 187 -8.31 20.45 -5.07
N PHE A 188 -7.73 20.08 -3.92
CA PHE A 188 -7.11 18.79 -3.69
C PHE A 188 -7.33 18.35 -2.25
N VAL A 189 -8.01 17.20 -2.08
CA VAL A 189 -8.29 16.54 -0.79
C VAL A 189 -7.45 15.28 -0.70
N PHE A 190 -6.55 15.20 0.28
CA PHE A 190 -5.61 14.08 0.36
C PHE A 190 -5.04 13.91 1.77
N LYS A 191 -4.62 12.69 2.08
CA LYS A 191 -3.66 12.45 3.16
C LYS A 191 -2.28 12.83 2.66
N ASN A 192 -1.52 13.64 3.41
CA ASN A 192 -0.18 14.03 3.00
C ASN A 192 0.76 12.82 3.00
N GLN A 193 1.00 12.29 1.82
CA GLN A 193 1.86 11.15 1.53
C GLN A 193 2.67 11.44 0.26
N LEU A 194 3.86 10.87 0.13
CA LEU A 194 4.75 11.10 -1.01
C LEU A 194 4.09 10.78 -2.35
N ARG A 195 3.25 9.74 -2.40
CA ARG A 195 2.53 9.33 -3.62
C ARG A 195 1.52 10.36 -4.15
N LYS A 196 1.23 11.43 -3.41
CA LYS A 196 0.24 12.46 -3.79
C LYS A 196 0.80 13.59 -4.67
N SER A 197 2.01 13.47 -5.17
CA SER A 197 2.64 14.37 -6.16
C SER A 197 2.41 15.86 -5.93
N VAL A 198 2.41 16.30 -4.68
CA VAL A 198 2.17 17.71 -4.31
C VAL A 198 3.11 18.70 -5.03
N PRO A 199 4.42 18.41 -5.17
CA PRO A 199 5.33 19.31 -5.89
C PRO A 199 4.91 19.57 -7.34
N ASN A 200 4.41 18.54 -8.03
CA ASN A 200 3.94 18.66 -9.42
C ASN A 200 2.66 19.49 -9.52
N LEU A 201 1.75 19.34 -8.52
CA LEU A 201 0.56 20.18 -8.44
C LEU A 201 0.92 21.66 -8.24
N LEU A 202 1.80 21.94 -7.30
CA LEU A 202 2.24 23.32 -7.01
C LEU A 202 2.93 23.95 -8.22
N GLU A 203 3.78 23.21 -8.91
CA GLU A 203 4.43 23.64 -10.15
C GLU A 203 3.40 23.92 -11.26
N GLY A 204 2.45 23.02 -11.48
CA GLY A 204 1.39 23.16 -12.48
C GLY A 204 0.47 24.34 -12.17
N PHE A 205 0.11 24.54 -10.89
CA PHE A 205 -0.66 25.69 -10.43
C PHE A 205 0.10 27.00 -10.62
N LYS A 206 1.39 27.06 -10.27
CA LYS A 206 2.23 28.25 -10.49
C LYS A 206 2.27 28.61 -11.96
N LYS A 207 2.54 27.65 -12.85
CA LYS A 207 2.52 27.87 -14.30
C LYS A 207 1.17 28.40 -14.80
N PHE A 208 0.05 27.88 -14.26
CA PHE A 208 -1.28 28.36 -14.61
C PHE A 208 -1.47 29.83 -14.21
N LYS A 209 -1.11 30.22 -12.98
CA LYS A 209 -1.18 31.63 -12.51
C LYS A 209 -0.35 32.56 -13.37
N ASP A 210 0.90 32.17 -13.62
CA ASP A 210 1.83 33.03 -14.37
C ASP A 210 1.36 33.28 -15.81
N LYS A 211 0.78 32.25 -16.44
CA LYS A 211 0.22 32.39 -17.81
C LYS A 211 -1.14 33.08 -17.84
N ASN A 212 -1.85 33.17 -16.70
CA ASN A 212 -3.19 33.75 -16.61
C ASN A 212 -3.29 34.78 -15.48
N PRO A 213 -2.50 35.90 -15.52
CA PRO A 213 -2.39 36.84 -14.39
C PRO A 213 -3.68 37.61 -14.06
N LYS A 214 -4.66 37.58 -14.96
CA LYS A 214 -5.98 38.21 -14.75
C LYS A 214 -6.96 37.30 -14.01
N VAL A 215 -6.66 36.01 -13.86
CA VAL A 215 -7.49 35.05 -13.16
C VAL A 215 -7.16 35.07 -11.68
N SER A 216 -8.14 35.35 -10.84
CA SER A 216 -7.99 35.16 -9.39
C SER A 216 -8.02 33.68 -9.05
N ALA A 217 -6.86 32.99 -9.26
CA ALA A 217 -6.75 31.56 -9.03
C ALA A 217 -6.34 31.24 -7.59
N LYS A 218 -7.05 30.32 -6.97
CA LYS A 218 -6.75 29.78 -5.64
C LYS A 218 -6.59 28.27 -5.67
N LEU A 219 -5.63 27.76 -4.91
CA LEU A 219 -5.42 26.32 -4.71
C LEU A 219 -5.78 25.93 -3.28
N LEU A 220 -6.90 25.24 -3.11
CA LEU A 220 -7.36 24.74 -1.80
C LEU A 220 -6.79 23.36 -1.56
N LEU A 221 -5.89 23.23 -0.56
CA LEU A 221 -5.32 21.98 -0.10
C LEU A 221 -5.98 21.56 1.23
N HIS A 222 -6.82 20.54 1.18
CA HIS A 222 -7.38 19.92 2.38
C HIS A 222 -6.54 18.71 2.78
N THR A 223 -5.65 18.90 3.73
CA THR A 223 -4.69 17.88 4.20
C THR A 223 -4.15 18.24 5.59
N ASP A 224 -3.41 17.34 6.21
CA ASP A 224 -2.58 17.64 7.38
C ASP A 224 -1.26 18.29 6.96
N TRP A 225 -1.10 19.56 7.29
CA TRP A 225 0.10 20.34 7.00
C TRP A 225 1.26 20.07 7.96
N GLY A 226 1.01 19.33 9.04
CA GLY A 226 2.01 18.93 10.02
C GLY A 226 2.72 17.62 9.72
N GLU A 227 2.18 16.81 8.81
CA GLU A 227 2.76 15.53 8.44
C GLU A 227 3.98 15.73 7.52
N LYS A 228 5.18 15.60 8.08
CA LYS A 228 6.44 15.80 7.37
C LYS A 228 7.27 14.52 7.27
N ASP A 229 7.09 13.60 8.21
CA ASP A 229 7.94 12.41 8.32
C ASP A 229 7.66 11.40 7.20
N HIS A 230 6.39 11.32 6.76
CA HIS A 230 5.94 10.41 5.70
C HIS A 230 5.27 11.13 4.54
N GLY A 231 5.31 12.46 4.51
CA GLY A 231 4.66 13.33 3.54
C GLY A 231 5.58 14.41 2.98
N TRP A 232 4.96 15.38 2.32
CA TRP A 232 5.62 16.53 1.72
C TRP A 232 5.68 17.70 2.72
N ASP A 233 6.82 18.36 2.85
CA ASP A 233 6.94 19.64 3.54
C ASP A 233 6.35 20.76 2.67
N ILE A 234 4.99 20.82 2.63
CA ILE A 234 4.25 21.74 1.78
C ILE A 234 4.71 23.20 1.97
N PRO A 235 4.86 23.71 3.21
CA PRO A 235 5.34 25.08 3.43
C PRO A 235 6.68 25.39 2.75
N LYS A 236 7.61 24.44 2.78
CA LYS A 236 8.92 24.59 2.10
C LYS A 236 8.74 24.75 0.58
N TYR A 237 7.87 23.91 -0.04
CA TYR A 237 7.60 24.01 -1.47
C TYR A 237 6.87 25.31 -1.85
N LEU A 238 5.96 25.84 -1.00
CA LEU A 238 5.33 27.12 -1.23
C LEU A 238 6.37 28.24 -1.34
N LYS A 239 7.33 28.25 -0.43
CA LYS A 239 8.43 29.22 -0.44
C LYS A 239 9.33 29.06 -1.67
N GLU A 240 9.71 27.83 -2.02
CA GLU A 240 10.56 27.54 -3.19
C GLU A 240 9.90 27.93 -4.52
N LYS A 241 8.57 28.00 -4.57
CA LYS A 241 7.78 28.28 -5.77
C LYS A 241 7.16 29.69 -5.77
N ASP A 242 7.50 30.56 -4.82
CA ASP A 242 6.91 31.90 -4.65
C ASP A 242 5.36 31.86 -4.62
N LEU A 243 4.80 30.93 -3.83
CA LEU A 243 3.37 30.74 -3.64
C LEU A 243 2.88 31.16 -2.24
N GLU A 244 3.65 31.98 -1.53
CA GLU A 244 3.28 32.54 -0.21
C GLU A 244 2.42 33.81 -0.34
N ASP A 245 1.95 34.13 -1.52
CA ASP A 245 1.15 35.34 -1.87
C ASP A 245 -0.34 35.23 -1.48
N GLY A 246 -0.72 34.24 -0.72
CA GLY A 246 -2.11 34.01 -0.31
C GLY A 246 -2.98 33.31 -1.37
N SER A 247 -2.39 32.83 -2.47
CA SER A 247 -3.11 32.05 -3.48
C SER A 247 -3.31 30.59 -3.10
N VAL A 248 -2.55 30.05 -2.13
CA VAL A 248 -2.73 28.70 -1.61
C VAL A 248 -3.51 28.75 -0.30
N LEU A 249 -4.63 28.04 -0.28
CA LEU A 249 -5.58 28.01 0.83
C LEU A 249 -5.43 26.70 1.60
N ALA A 250 -5.63 26.79 2.91
CA ALA A 250 -5.69 25.65 3.81
C ALA A 250 -7.04 25.59 4.54
N THR A 251 -7.47 24.41 4.89
CA THR A 251 -8.56 24.20 5.84
C THR A 251 -8.02 24.26 7.25
N TYR A 252 -8.48 25.23 8.01
CA TYR A 252 -8.23 25.39 9.44
C TYR A 252 -9.38 24.80 10.22
N VAL A 253 -9.10 23.92 11.18
CA VAL A 253 -10.10 23.30 12.05
C VAL A 253 -9.90 23.76 13.49
N CYS A 254 -10.96 24.15 14.16
CA CYS A 254 -10.92 24.54 15.56
C CYS A 254 -10.84 23.31 16.47
N HIS A 255 -9.82 23.24 17.32
CA HIS A 255 -9.67 22.13 18.28
C HIS A 255 -10.60 22.23 19.50
N LYS A 256 -11.43 23.27 19.57
CA LYS A 256 -12.36 23.49 20.69
C LYS A 256 -13.81 23.26 20.32
N CYS A 257 -14.26 23.78 19.18
CA CYS A 257 -15.65 23.66 18.73
C CYS A 257 -15.82 22.86 17.44
N ASP A 258 -14.71 22.34 16.88
CA ASP A 258 -14.66 21.54 15.65
C ASP A 258 -15.14 22.26 14.38
N ASP A 259 -15.43 23.58 14.47
CA ASP A 259 -15.76 24.40 13.32
C ASP A 259 -14.55 24.59 12.40
N TYR A 260 -14.78 24.85 11.10
CA TYR A 260 -13.71 24.95 10.12
C TYR A 260 -13.79 26.24 9.30
N PHE A 261 -12.62 26.66 8.78
CA PHE A 261 -12.48 27.83 7.92
C PHE A 261 -11.48 27.60 6.81
N VAL A 262 -11.82 28.01 5.60
CA VAL A 262 -10.88 28.06 4.48
C VAL A 262 -10.24 29.45 4.45
N ARG A 263 -8.93 29.52 4.53
CA ARG A 263 -8.13 30.76 4.57
C ARG A 263 -6.80 30.58 3.85
N PRO A 264 -6.16 31.67 3.38
CA PRO A 264 -4.78 31.61 2.93
C PRO A 264 -3.89 30.98 3.99
N TYR A 265 -3.04 30.06 3.56
CA TYR A 265 -2.07 29.43 4.45
C TYR A 265 -1.07 30.45 4.97
N SER A 266 -0.85 30.50 6.27
CA SER A 266 0.08 31.44 6.93
C SER A 266 1.11 30.76 7.83
N GLY A 267 1.03 29.45 8.00
CA GLY A 267 1.91 28.71 8.93
C GLY A 267 1.57 28.88 10.40
N GLU A 268 0.66 29.78 10.75
CA GLU A 268 0.32 30.14 12.13
C GLU A 268 -1.05 29.61 12.55
N ASP A 269 -1.17 29.24 13.83
CA ASP A 269 -2.46 28.97 14.48
C ASP A 269 -3.24 30.27 14.63
N LYS A 270 -4.55 30.24 14.35
CA LYS A 270 -5.43 31.43 14.37
C LYS A 270 -6.47 31.34 15.48
N ASP A 271 -7.02 32.49 15.86
CA ASP A 271 -8.16 32.56 16.75
C ASP A 271 -9.42 32.10 16.05
N CYS A 272 -10.29 31.36 16.75
CA CYS A 272 -11.53 30.88 16.18
C CYS A 272 -12.61 31.96 16.22
N PRO A 273 -13.19 32.36 15.06
CA PRO A 273 -14.28 33.35 15.04
C PRO A 273 -15.56 32.82 15.72
N SER A 274 -15.83 31.53 15.65
CA SER A 274 -17.09 30.94 16.16
C SER A 274 -17.12 30.84 17.68
N CYS A 275 -16.03 30.37 18.32
CA CYS A 275 -16.03 30.17 19.77
C CYS A 275 -15.10 31.14 20.54
N GLY A 276 -14.42 32.04 19.83
CA GLY A 276 -13.49 33.03 20.41
C GLY A 276 -12.19 32.46 21.01
N SER A 277 -11.96 31.15 20.90
CA SER A 277 -10.79 30.51 21.48
C SER A 277 -9.52 30.92 20.72
N LYS A 278 -8.51 31.41 21.48
CA LYS A 278 -7.25 31.87 20.91
C LYS A 278 -6.40 30.70 20.40
N LYS A 279 -5.74 30.89 19.24
CA LYS A 279 -4.83 29.92 18.61
C LYS A 279 -5.39 28.50 18.52
N SER A 280 -6.71 28.38 18.35
CA SER A 280 -7.42 27.10 18.32
C SER A 280 -7.68 26.60 16.90
N LEU A 281 -7.62 27.47 15.88
CA LEU A 281 -7.70 27.08 14.47
C LEU A 281 -6.34 26.59 13.99
N LYS A 282 -6.28 25.35 13.58
CA LYS A 282 -5.03 24.68 13.18
C LYS A 282 -5.16 23.98 11.84
N THR A 283 -4.03 23.91 11.11
CA THR A 283 -3.88 23.13 9.88
C THR A 283 -3.15 21.80 10.13
N LYS A 284 -2.66 21.59 11.35
CA LYS A 284 -1.88 20.44 11.80
C LYS A 284 -2.73 19.64 12.77
N ASN A 285 -3.09 18.46 12.41
CA ASN A 285 -3.58 17.38 13.26
C ASN A 285 -4.41 16.38 12.44
N SER A 286 -3.79 15.32 11.97
CA SER A 286 -4.44 14.25 11.20
C SER A 286 -5.57 13.53 11.96
N GLY A 287 -5.61 13.63 13.28
CA GLY A 287 -6.65 13.01 14.12
C GLY A 287 -7.97 13.78 14.20
N LYS A 288 -8.00 15.05 13.77
CA LYS A 288 -9.19 15.91 13.77
C LYS A 288 -9.51 16.42 12.36
N GLY A 289 -9.89 15.54 11.46
CA GLY A 289 -10.43 15.97 10.17
C GLY A 289 -11.78 16.68 10.31
N VAL A 290 -12.33 17.10 9.20
CA VAL A 290 -13.74 17.56 9.11
C VAL A 290 -14.68 16.36 8.93
N GLY A 291 -15.97 16.52 9.29
CA GLY A 291 -17.01 15.54 9.00
C GLY A 291 -17.32 15.41 7.51
N GLU A 292 -18.12 14.42 7.13
CA GLU A 292 -18.48 14.19 5.73
C GLU A 292 -19.32 15.32 5.14
N LYS A 293 -20.16 15.96 5.96
CA LYS A 293 -20.93 17.14 5.58
C LYS A 293 -20.01 18.32 5.23
N GLU A 294 -19.11 18.64 6.14
CA GLU A 294 -18.14 19.73 5.98
C GLU A 294 -17.17 19.43 4.83
N LEU A 295 -16.82 18.16 4.62
CA LEU A 295 -16.01 17.75 3.47
C LEU A 295 -16.75 17.97 2.15
N ASN A 296 -18.06 17.69 2.09
CA ASN A 296 -18.88 18.02 0.93
C ASN A 296 -18.98 19.55 0.70
N GLU A 297 -19.05 20.34 1.76
CA GLU A 297 -19.01 21.80 1.67
C GLU A 297 -17.66 22.27 1.06
N LEU A 298 -16.53 21.67 1.46
CA LEU A 298 -15.22 21.96 0.85
C LEU A 298 -15.19 21.66 -0.65
N TYR A 299 -15.72 20.50 -1.09
CA TYR A 299 -15.85 20.21 -2.52
C TYR A 299 -16.72 21.24 -3.24
N ASN A 300 -17.81 21.68 -2.63
CA ASN A 300 -18.70 22.69 -3.22
C ASN A 300 -18.10 24.11 -3.28
N MET A 301 -16.99 24.38 -2.59
CA MET A 301 -16.25 25.64 -2.76
C MET A 301 -15.35 25.63 -4.01
N MET A 302 -15.01 24.46 -4.55
CA MET A 302 -14.10 24.27 -5.68
C MET A 302 -14.81 24.45 -7.02
N ASP A 303 -14.06 24.80 -8.07
CA ASP A 303 -14.52 24.89 -9.47
C ASP A 303 -14.00 23.70 -10.30
N VAL A 304 -12.86 23.14 -9.89
CA VAL A 304 -12.22 21.96 -10.48
C VAL A 304 -11.46 21.20 -9.40
N TYR A 305 -11.43 19.89 -9.51
CA TYR A 305 -10.69 19.02 -8.62
C TYR A 305 -9.47 18.43 -9.34
N CYS A 306 -8.28 18.67 -8.84
CA CYS A 306 -7.03 18.19 -9.43
C CYS A 306 -6.37 17.16 -8.53
N HIS A 307 -6.20 15.92 -9.03
CA HIS A 307 -5.67 14.79 -8.27
C HIS A 307 -4.45 14.16 -8.94
N PRO A 308 -3.28 14.78 -8.86
CA PRO A 308 -2.04 14.15 -9.29
C PRO A 308 -1.58 13.14 -8.26
N PHE A 309 -1.08 11.99 -8.72
CA PHE A 309 -0.52 10.96 -7.85
C PHE A 309 0.43 10.03 -8.62
N THR A 310 1.26 9.29 -7.90
CA THR A 310 2.23 8.39 -8.53
C THR A 310 1.63 7.02 -8.83
N SER A 311 0.74 6.54 -7.98
CA SER A 311 -0.04 5.30 -8.14
C SER A 311 -1.02 5.14 -6.99
N GLY A 312 -2.01 4.27 -7.15
CA GLY A 312 -2.97 3.93 -6.10
C GLY A 312 -3.94 2.83 -6.51
N GLY A 313 -4.48 2.11 -5.53
CA GLY A 313 -5.48 1.07 -5.76
C GLY A 313 -6.89 1.63 -5.95
N GLN A 314 -7.24 2.72 -5.25
CA GLN A 314 -8.41 3.56 -5.49
C GLN A 314 -8.28 4.88 -4.73
N GLU A 315 -8.70 5.96 -5.36
CA GLU A 315 -8.70 7.31 -4.80
C GLU A 315 -10.14 7.81 -4.60
N LEU A 316 -10.73 7.51 -3.44
CA LEU A 316 -12.12 7.91 -3.11
C LEU A 316 -12.38 9.41 -3.28
N PRO A 317 -11.46 10.34 -2.93
CA PRO A 317 -11.68 11.77 -3.13
C PRO A 317 -12.00 12.19 -4.57
N ILE A 318 -11.54 11.45 -5.58
CA ILE A 318 -11.89 11.70 -6.99
C ILE A 318 -13.39 11.46 -7.20
N GLN A 319 -13.90 10.38 -6.63
CA GLN A 319 -15.30 9.99 -6.77
C GLN A 319 -16.21 10.91 -5.93
N GLU A 320 -15.77 11.31 -4.74
CA GLU A 320 -16.45 12.29 -3.89
C GLU A 320 -16.59 13.64 -4.63
N ALA A 321 -15.50 14.11 -5.25
CA ALA A 321 -15.49 15.34 -6.03
C ALA A 321 -16.45 15.28 -7.23
N LYS A 322 -16.47 14.17 -7.98
CA LYS A 322 -17.44 13.99 -9.09
C LYS A 322 -18.87 13.96 -8.59
N ALA A 323 -19.15 13.27 -7.48
CA ALA A 323 -20.47 13.24 -6.85
C ALA A 323 -20.92 14.64 -6.42
N ALA A 324 -20.00 15.48 -5.92
CA ALA A 324 -20.24 16.87 -5.57
C ALA A 324 -20.38 17.80 -6.81
N GLY A 325 -20.24 17.29 -8.03
CA GLY A 325 -20.46 18.04 -9.26
C GLY A 325 -19.21 18.72 -9.82
N LEU A 326 -18.01 18.21 -9.53
CA LEU A 326 -16.76 18.74 -10.05
C LEU A 326 -16.25 17.97 -11.28
N ILE A 327 -15.64 18.69 -12.23
CA ILE A 327 -14.75 18.10 -13.22
C ILE A 327 -13.46 17.71 -12.49
N THR A 328 -12.94 16.53 -12.81
CA THR A 328 -11.73 16.02 -12.16
C THR A 328 -10.58 15.92 -13.16
N LEU A 329 -9.41 16.42 -12.75
CA LEU A 329 -8.15 16.26 -13.46
C LEU A 329 -7.36 15.15 -12.74
N VAL A 330 -7.08 14.05 -13.44
CA VAL A 330 -6.57 12.83 -12.80
C VAL A 330 -5.39 12.28 -13.57
N THR A 331 -4.32 11.89 -12.89
CA THR A 331 -3.20 11.19 -13.52
C THR A 331 -3.68 9.90 -14.18
N ASP A 332 -3.40 9.77 -15.48
CA ASP A 332 -3.86 8.64 -16.31
C ASP A 332 -2.98 7.40 -16.11
N TYR A 333 -2.95 6.92 -14.86
CA TYR A 333 -2.19 5.74 -14.46
C TYR A 333 -2.86 5.01 -13.31
N SER A 334 -2.66 3.70 -13.19
CA SER A 334 -3.22 2.81 -12.17
C SER A 334 -4.74 3.03 -11.98
N CYS A 335 -5.26 3.20 -10.77
CA CYS A 335 -6.68 3.46 -10.54
C CYS A 335 -7.20 4.76 -11.16
N GLY A 336 -6.33 5.67 -11.59
CA GLY A 336 -6.71 6.89 -12.29
C GLY A 336 -7.40 6.63 -13.62
N THR A 337 -7.04 5.54 -14.31
CA THR A 337 -7.67 5.13 -15.57
C THR A 337 -9.18 4.88 -15.45
N ASP A 338 -9.67 4.57 -14.24
CA ASP A 338 -11.11 4.42 -13.95
C ASP A 338 -11.84 5.77 -13.79
N SER A 339 -11.15 6.91 -13.94
CA SER A 339 -11.72 8.23 -13.62
C SER A 339 -11.21 9.38 -14.47
N ALA A 340 -10.21 9.16 -15.31
CA ALA A 340 -9.49 10.22 -15.98
C ALA A 340 -10.17 10.76 -17.24
N TYR A 341 -11.06 10.01 -17.88
CA TYR A 341 -11.53 10.34 -19.22
C TYR A 341 -12.86 11.09 -19.25
N GLU A 342 -13.16 11.78 -20.36
CA GLU A 342 -14.40 12.56 -20.53
C GLU A 342 -15.68 11.75 -20.35
N HIS A 343 -15.71 10.51 -20.85
CA HIS A 343 -16.85 9.62 -20.66
C HIS A 343 -17.04 9.15 -19.20
N GLN A 344 -16.08 9.45 -18.35
CA GLN A 344 -16.09 9.24 -16.90
C GLN A 344 -16.25 10.57 -16.13
N GLY A 345 -16.36 11.71 -16.82
CA GLY A 345 -16.43 13.06 -16.20
C GLY A 345 -15.10 13.62 -15.73
N GLY A 346 -13.99 13.16 -16.28
CA GLY A 346 -12.64 13.60 -15.99
C GLY A 346 -11.88 14.09 -17.21
N LEU A 347 -10.68 14.64 -16.98
CA LEU A 347 -9.70 14.99 -18.01
C LEU A 347 -8.35 14.39 -17.59
N PRO A 348 -7.68 13.61 -18.47
CA PRO A 348 -6.44 12.94 -18.12
C PRO A 348 -5.27 13.93 -17.97
N LEU A 349 -4.48 13.72 -16.93
CA LEU A 349 -3.17 14.36 -16.78
C LEU A 349 -2.11 13.42 -17.33
N SER A 350 -1.29 13.91 -18.25
CA SER A 350 -0.15 13.17 -18.77
C SER A 350 0.94 13.01 -17.72
N TRP A 351 1.74 11.97 -17.87
CA TRP A 351 2.76 11.61 -16.91
C TRP A 351 3.95 10.93 -17.58
N ASN A 352 5.08 10.88 -16.88
CA ASN A 352 6.28 10.13 -17.26
C ASN A 352 6.50 8.98 -16.28
N GLU A 353 7.02 7.88 -16.79
CA GLU A 353 7.35 6.70 -16.01
C GLU A 353 8.65 6.90 -15.22
N TYR A 354 8.68 6.39 -13.98
CA TYR A 354 9.93 6.05 -13.29
C TYR A 354 9.76 4.72 -12.54
N ARG A 355 10.89 4.05 -12.28
CA ARG A 355 10.92 2.85 -11.45
C ARG A 355 11.24 3.22 -10.01
N GLU A 356 10.35 2.82 -9.11
CA GLU A 356 10.56 3.02 -7.68
C GLU A 356 11.75 2.17 -7.20
N PRO A 357 12.74 2.76 -6.51
CA PRO A 357 13.83 1.99 -5.94
C PRO A 357 13.32 0.88 -5.01
N SER A 358 13.99 -0.25 -4.97
CA SER A 358 13.71 -1.47 -4.21
C SER A 358 12.51 -2.30 -4.70
N THR A 359 11.35 -1.72 -4.93
CA THR A 359 10.13 -2.45 -5.37
C THR A 359 10.10 -2.66 -6.87
N GLN A 360 10.80 -1.82 -7.64
CA GLN A 360 10.78 -1.79 -9.11
C GLN A 360 9.39 -1.51 -9.70
N PHE A 361 8.44 -1.08 -8.91
CA PHE A 361 7.14 -0.67 -9.41
C PHE A 361 7.24 0.54 -10.34
N ILE A 362 6.46 0.49 -11.40
CA ILE A 362 6.21 1.64 -12.27
C ILE A 362 5.41 2.67 -11.46
N LYS A 363 5.89 3.90 -11.46
CA LYS A 363 5.23 5.05 -10.83
C LYS A 363 5.12 6.18 -11.82
N ALA A 364 4.05 6.93 -11.73
CA ALA A 364 3.81 8.08 -12.58
C ALA A 364 4.41 9.36 -11.96
N THR A 365 5.14 10.10 -12.76
CA THR A 365 5.45 11.51 -12.48
C THR A 365 4.49 12.36 -13.29
N THR A 366 3.44 12.90 -12.66
CA THR A 366 2.44 13.74 -13.33
C THR A 366 3.10 14.99 -13.91
N CYS A 367 2.82 15.30 -15.17
CA CYS A 367 3.40 16.45 -15.86
C CYS A 367 2.80 17.78 -15.39
N PRO A 368 3.58 18.72 -14.84
CA PRO A 368 3.08 20.03 -14.43
C PRO A 368 2.50 20.88 -15.58
N ASP A 369 3.04 20.73 -16.79
CA ASP A 369 2.48 21.43 -17.96
C ASP A 369 1.09 20.92 -18.32
N SER A 370 0.87 19.60 -18.24
CA SER A 370 -0.46 19.00 -18.41
C SER A 370 -1.45 19.51 -17.36
N ILE A 371 -1.03 19.67 -16.09
CA ILE A 371 -1.87 20.27 -15.05
C ILE A 371 -2.25 21.70 -15.46
N CYS A 372 -1.28 22.52 -15.85
CA CYS A 372 -1.51 23.90 -16.30
C CYS A 372 -2.50 23.97 -17.48
N GLU A 373 -2.31 23.14 -18.50
CA GLU A 373 -3.16 23.10 -19.70
C GLU A 373 -4.59 22.66 -19.38
N ARG A 374 -4.77 21.63 -18.55
CA ARG A 374 -6.09 21.16 -18.14
C ARG A 374 -6.81 22.15 -17.25
N LEU A 375 -6.11 22.85 -16.34
CA LEU A 375 -6.69 23.94 -15.56
C LEU A 375 -7.21 25.05 -16.47
N LYS A 376 -6.42 25.45 -17.48
CA LYS A 376 -6.84 26.43 -18.47
C LYS A 376 -8.05 25.95 -19.27
N GLN A 377 -8.03 24.69 -19.74
CA GLN A 377 -9.15 24.10 -20.46
C GLN A 377 -10.46 24.18 -19.66
N VAL A 378 -10.43 23.82 -18.36
CA VAL A 378 -11.63 23.87 -17.50
C VAL A 378 -12.06 25.31 -17.21
N TYR A 379 -11.11 26.22 -17.02
CA TYR A 379 -11.40 27.64 -16.81
C TYR A 379 -12.11 28.28 -18.02
N GLU A 380 -11.64 27.96 -19.22
CA GLU A 380 -12.18 28.50 -20.49
C GLU A 380 -13.40 27.72 -21.03
N MET A 381 -13.76 26.60 -20.38
CA MET A 381 -14.86 25.73 -20.82
C MET A 381 -16.21 26.43 -20.68
N GLU A 382 -16.95 26.51 -21.78
CA GLU A 382 -18.27 27.13 -21.84
C GLU A 382 -19.33 26.31 -21.07
N GLY A 383 -20.38 27.00 -20.62
CA GLY A 383 -21.40 26.48 -19.71
C GLY A 383 -22.02 25.15 -20.09
N GLN A 384 -22.40 24.94 -21.37
CA GLN A 384 -23.03 23.70 -21.82
C GLN A 384 -22.07 22.52 -21.81
N SER A 385 -20.83 22.70 -22.28
CA SER A 385 -19.78 21.66 -22.28
C SER A 385 -19.39 21.28 -20.86
N LYS A 386 -19.25 22.28 -19.99
CA LYS A 386 -18.95 22.08 -18.56
C LYS A 386 -20.06 21.28 -17.87
N SER A 387 -21.31 21.69 -18.05
CA SER A 387 -22.47 21.00 -17.47
C SER A 387 -22.60 19.55 -17.96
N LYS A 388 -22.37 19.30 -19.26
CA LYS A 388 -22.38 17.94 -19.80
C LYS A 388 -21.34 17.05 -19.17
N LEU A 389 -20.11 17.55 -19.00
CA LEU A 389 -19.02 16.77 -18.41
C LEU A 389 -19.27 16.49 -16.91
N VAL A 390 -19.79 17.46 -16.17
CA VAL A 390 -20.21 17.32 -14.77
C VAL A 390 -21.30 16.25 -14.63
N GLU A 391 -22.38 16.32 -15.42
CA GLU A 391 -23.45 15.34 -15.35
C GLU A 391 -22.98 13.92 -15.77
N THR A 392 -22.07 13.84 -16.72
CA THR A 392 -21.41 12.58 -17.08
C THR A 392 -20.66 11.99 -15.88
N GLY A 393 -19.88 12.79 -15.16
CA GLY A 393 -19.14 12.37 -13.97
C GLY A 393 -20.06 11.88 -12.85
N LYS A 394 -21.10 12.65 -12.53
CA LYS A 394 -22.11 12.27 -11.53
C LYS A 394 -22.78 10.93 -11.86
N ARG A 395 -23.24 10.78 -13.10
CA ARG A 395 -23.87 9.53 -13.57
C ARG A 395 -22.88 8.36 -13.47
N TYR A 396 -21.66 8.55 -13.94
CA TYR A 396 -20.62 7.51 -13.94
C TYR A 396 -20.32 7.02 -12.51
N VAL A 397 -20.14 7.95 -11.54
CA VAL A 397 -19.90 7.57 -10.15
C VAL A 397 -21.11 6.85 -9.56
N LYS A 398 -22.34 7.31 -9.85
CA LYS A 398 -23.58 6.65 -9.39
C LYS A 398 -23.67 5.22 -9.91
N GLU A 399 -23.32 4.98 -11.17
CA GLU A 399 -23.40 3.66 -11.82
C GLU A 399 -22.25 2.72 -11.39
N LYS A 400 -21.06 3.23 -11.11
CA LYS A 400 -19.87 2.39 -10.87
C LYS A 400 -19.42 2.34 -9.41
N PHE A 401 -19.57 3.44 -8.66
CA PHE A 401 -18.97 3.63 -7.33
C PHE A 401 -20.03 3.88 -6.23
N SER A 402 -21.33 3.78 -6.51
CA SER A 402 -22.34 3.92 -5.45
C SER A 402 -22.30 2.74 -4.48
N VAL A 403 -22.63 3.01 -3.21
CA VAL A 403 -22.78 1.96 -2.17
C VAL A 403 -23.69 0.84 -2.69
N HIS A 404 -24.82 1.20 -3.31
CA HIS A 404 -25.77 0.23 -3.85
C HIS A 404 -25.12 -0.72 -4.89
N ASN A 405 -24.37 -0.17 -5.85
CA ASN A 405 -23.75 -1.00 -6.90
C ASN A 405 -22.63 -1.89 -6.34
N THR A 406 -21.77 -1.32 -5.48
CA THR A 406 -20.69 -2.07 -4.82
C THR A 406 -21.26 -3.23 -3.99
N ILE A 407 -22.31 -2.97 -3.20
CA ILE A 407 -22.96 -3.98 -2.37
C ILE A 407 -23.62 -5.07 -3.20
N ASN A 408 -24.30 -4.73 -4.30
CA ASN A 408 -24.93 -5.75 -5.16
C ASN A 408 -23.90 -6.71 -5.75
N LYS A 409 -22.76 -6.19 -6.22
CA LYS A 409 -21.66 -7.02 -6.69
C LYS A 409 -21.08 -7.89 -5.57
N LEU A 410 -20.82 -7.29 -4.40
CA LEU A 410 -20.25 -8.01 -3.28
C LEU A 410 -21.19 -9.11 -2.77
N LYS A 411 -22.48 -8.83 -2.64
CA LYS A 411 -23.51 -9.82 -2.29
C LYS A 411 -23.56 -10.97 -3.31
N HIS A 412 -23.47 -10.65 -4.59
CA HIS A 412 -23.39 -11.68 -5.63
C HIS A 412 -22.17 -12.57 -5.41
N CYS A 413 -20.99 -11.99 -5.18
CA CYS A 413 -19.77 -12.76 -4.91
C CYS A 413 -19.91 -13.62 -3.66
N ILE A 414 -20.43 -13.07 -2.54
CA ILE A 414 -20.62 -13.80 -1.27
C ILE A 414 -21.56 -15.01 -1.46
N LYS A 415 -22.68 -14.82 -2.18
CA LYS A 415 -23.69 -15.87 -2.39
C LYS A 415 -23.25 -16.92 -3.42
N SER A 416 -22.40 -16.57 -4.40
CA SER A 416 -22.00 -17.45 -5.49
C SER A 416 -20.63 -18.10 -5.30
N VAL A 417 -19.80 -17.65 -4.34
CA VAL A 417 -18.47 -18.21 -4.14
C VAL A 417 -18.55 -19.68 -3.70
N GLU A 418 -17.77 -20.53 -4.37
CA GLU A 418 -17.58 -21.93 -4.00
C GLU A 418 -16.11 -22.16 -3.61
N ILE A 419 -15.87 -23.15 -2.74
CA ILE A 419 -14.50 -23.53 -2.40
C ILE A 419 -13.83 -24.00 -3.69
N ARG A 420 -12.76 -23.32 -4.08
CA ARG A 420 -11.96 -23.70 -5.24
C ARG A 420 -11.43 -25.12 -5.00
N ALA A 421 -11.78 -26.05 -5.90
CA ALA A 421 -11.15 -27.33 -5.91
C ALA A 421 -9.63 -27.08 -5.98
N LYS A 422 -8.87 -27.65 -5.05
CA LYS A 422 -7.41 -27.64 -5.18
C LYS A 422 -7.17 -28.26 -6.56
N GLU A 423 -6.60 -27.50 -7.50
CA GLU A 423 -5.85 -28.15 -8.56
C GLU A 423 -4.93 -29.09 -7.79
N GLU A 424 -5.08 -30.42 -8.04
CA GLU A 424 -4.05 -31.35 -7.59
C GLU A 424 -2.76 -30.66 -8.02
N GLU A 425 -1.98 -30.18 -7.04
CA GLU A 425 -0.63 -29.73 -7.33
C GLU A 425 -0.13 -30.82 -8.26
N LYS A 426 -0.02 -30.55 -9.58
CA LYS A 426 0.81 -31.39 -10.42
C LYS A 426 2.06 -31.44 -9.58
N LYS A 427 2.25 -32.56 -8.92
CA LYS A 427 3.50 -32.84 -8.25
C LYS A 427 4.50 -32.61 -9.38
N GLU A 428 5.00 -31.36 -9.47
CA GLU A 428 6.33 -31.24 -10.01
C GLU A 428 7.04 -32.32 -9.26
N ASP A 429 7.42 -33.34 -9.99
CA ASP A 429 8.27 -34.38 -9.44
C ASP A 429 9.34 -33.60 -8.69
N LYS A 430 9.15 -33.49 -7.37
CA LYS A 430 10.17 -32.92 -6.49
C LYS A 430 11.34 -33.81 -6.83
N LYS A 431 12.20 -33.29 -7.69
CA LYS A 431 13.52 -33.90 -7.87
C LYS A 431 13.96 -34.20 -6.46
N PRO A 432 14.21 -35.46 -6.11
CA PRO A 432 14.41 -35.88 -4.73
C PRO A 432 15.28 -34.81 -4.11
N SER A 433 14.85 -34.18 -3.04
CA SER A 433 15.61 -33.11 -2.39
C SER A 433 16.87 -33.80 -1.90
N ILE A 434 17.93 -33.69 -2.70
CA ILE A 434 19.24 -34.20 -2.33
C ILE A 434 19.59 -33.40 -1.09
N SER A 435 19.70 -34.07 0.05
CA SER A 435 20.03 -33.37 1.29
C SER A 435 21.46 -32.80 1.18
N VAL A 436 21.76 -31.74 1.93
CA VAL A 436 23.12 -31.19 1.95
C VAL A 436 24.12 -32.26 2.35
N GLU A 437 23.74 -33.16 3.24
CA GLU A 437 24.53 -34.30 3.69
C GLU A 437 24.89 -35.26 2.55
N ASP A 438 24.03 -35.40 1.54
CA ASP A 438 24.31 -36.24 0.37
C ASP A 438 25.48 -35.71 -0.47
N PHE A 439 25.65 -34.39 -0.54
CA PHE A 439 26.81 -33.77 -1.21
C PHE A 439 28.12 -33.94 -0.43
N LEU A 440 28.05 -34.16 0.88
CA LEU A 440 29.17 -34.16 1.79
C LEU A 440 29.68 -35.58 2.13
N LYS A 441 29.01 -36.66 1.72
CA LYS A 441 29.28 -38.05 2.08
C LYS A 441 30.71 -38.54 1.82
N ASP A 442 31.35 -38.01 0.80
CA ASP A 442 32.70 -38.43 0.34
C ASP A 442 33.86 -37.69 1.02
N THR A 443 33.56 -36.78 1.94
CA THR A 443 34.60 -35.92 2.56
C THR A 443 34.36 -35.88 4.08
N PRO A 444 35.35 -36.22 4.92
CA PRO A 444 35.28 -36.07 6.37
C PRO A 444 35.03 -34.59 6.79
N LEU A 445 34.31 -34.38 7.88
CA LEU A 445 33.98 -33.04 8.37
C LEU A 445 35.23 -32.12 8.48
N LYS A 446 36.30 -32.63 9.08
CA LYS A 446 37.56 -31.87 9.28
C LYS A 446 38.24 -31.38 7.98
N ASP A 447 37.86 -31.96 6.83
CA ASP A 447 38.45 -31.67 5.54
C ASP A 447 37.55 -30.81 4.65
N ARG A 448 36.47 -30.23 5.19
CA ARG A 448 35.45 -29.47 4.45
C ARG A 448 35.58 -27.97 4.67
N ILE A 449 35.64 -27.23 3.57
CA ILE A 449 35.50 -25.76 3.54
C ILE A 449 34.25 -25.40 2.75
N ALA A 450 33.38 -24.55 3.29
CA ALA A 450 32.29 -23.95 2.54
C ALA A 450 32.63 -22.51 2.14
N VAL A 451 32.29 -22.15 0.89
CA VAL A 451 32.19 -20.75 0.43
C VAL A 451 30.76 -20.51 0.04
N VAL A 452 30.04 -19.69 0.81
CA VAL A 452 28.61 -19.47 0.63
C VAL A 452 28.37 -18.09 0.02
N LEU A 453 27.89 -18.06 -1.23
CA LEU A 453 27.61 -16.82 -1.97
C LEU A 453 26.40 -17.00 -2.88
N PRO A 454 25.18 -16.73 -2.39
CA PRO A 454 23.94 -17.07 -3.08
C PRO A 454 23.46 -16.04 -4.11
N ARG A 455 24.09 -14.89 -4.22
CA ARG A 455 23.57 -13.76 -5.02
C ARG A 455 24.64 -13.12 -5.88
N SER A 456 24.17 -12.50 -7.00
CA SER A 456 24.98 -11.70 -7.92
C SER A 456 26.07 -12.47 -8.68
N ALA A 457 25.89 -12.60 -9.99
CA ALA A 457 26.85 -13.28 -10.88
C ALA A 457 28.28 -12.67 -10.78
N GLY A 458 28.38 -11.35 -10.64
CA GLY A 458 29.67 -10.66 -10.49
C GLY A 458 30.41 -11.03 -9.22
N ASP A 459 29.68 -11.11 -8.08
CA ASP A 459 30.28 -11.47 -6.79
C ASP A 459 30.68 -12.95 -6.78
N VAL A 460 29.85 -13.82 -7.37
CA VAL A 460 30.15 -15.25 -7.53
C VAL A 460 31.42 -15.44 -8.36
N LEU A 461 31.54 -14.70 -9.45
CA LEU A 461 32.76 -14.75 -10.32
C LEU A 461 34.01 -14.25 -9.60
N MET A 462 33.89 -13.15 -8.83
CA MET A 462 34.98 -12.64 -8.01
C MET A 462 35.39 -13.63 -6.91
N ALA A 463 34.41 -14.24 -6.23
CA ALA A 463 34.70 -15.26 -5.23
C ALA A 463 35.36 -16.51 -5.89
N ASN A 464 34.90 -16.90 -7.07
CA ASN A 464 35.46 -18.02 -7.81
C ASN A 464 36.98 -17.82 -8.12
N SER A 465 37.40 -16.61 -8.39
CA SER A 465 38.83 -16.29 -8.63
C SER A 465 39.70 -16.45 -7.38
N LEU A 466 39.15 -16.55 -6.20
CA LEU A 466 39.85 -16.75 -4.93
C LEU A 466 40.07 -18.23 -4.56
N MET A 467 39.45 -19.16 -5.29
CA MET A 467 39.46 -20.59 -4.92
C MET A 467 40.88 -21.18 -4.96
N GLU A 468 41.73 -20.78 -5.89
CA GLU A 468 43.15 -21.17 -5.96
C GLU A 468 43.89 -20.73 -4.68
N ASN A 469 43.69 -19.49 -4.25
CA ASN A 469 44.33 -18.98 -3.04
C ASN A 469 43.84 -19.73 -1.80
N LEU A 470 42.53 -20.04 -1.75
CA LEU A 470 41.95 -20.81 -0.64
C LEU A 470 42.51 -22.24 -0.60
N HIS A 471 42.63 -22.88 -1.76
CA HIS A 471 43.26 -24.20 -1.87
C HIS A 471 44.73 -24.17 -1.43
N SER A 472 45.46 -23.14 -1.80
CA SER A 472 46.88 -22.97 -1.40
C SER A 472 47.03 -22.78 0.11
N LEU A 473 46.08 -22.10 0.77
CA LEU A 473 46.07 -21.90 2.22
C LEU A 473 45.66 -23.18 2.99
N TYR A 474 44.84 -24.01 2.38
CA TYR A 474 44.27 -25.23 2.99
C TYR A 474 44.41 -26.43 2.03
N PRO A 475 45.63 -26.89 1.70
CA PRO A 475 45.87 -27.89 0.65
C PRO A 475 45.24 -29.25 0.92
N ASP A 476 45.02 -29.59 2.21
CA ASP A 476 44.47 -30.87 2.62
C ASP A 476 42.91 -30.85 2.72
N LYS A 477 42.29 -29.70 2.43
CA LYS A 477 40.84 -29.54 2.54
C LYS A 477 40.17 -29.43 1.18
N LYS A 478 38.90 -29.87 1.13
CA LYS A 478 38.07 -29.78 -0.07
C LYS A 478 37.10 -28.57 0.04
N ILE A 479 37.08 -27.79 -1.02
CA ILE A 479 36.26 -26.58 -1.12
C ILE A 479 34.91 -26.93 -1.73
N PHE A 480 33.85 -26.64 -1.02
CA PHE A 480 32.46 -26.69 -1.46
C PHE A 480 31.95 -25.29 -1.70
N PHE A 481 31.48 -25.00 -2.92
CA PHE A 481 30.91 -23.70 -3.24
C PHE A 481 29.38 -23.77 -3.18
N VAL A 482 28.75 -22.95 -2.36
CA VAL A 482 27.30 -22.93 -2.12
C VAL A 482 26.71 -21.72 -2.79
N THR A 483 25.90 -21.92 -3.84
CA THR A 483 25.30 -20.83 -4.61
C THR A 483 23.96 -21.24 -5.21
N GLN A 484 23.23 -20.27 -5.80
CA GLN A 484 21.98 -20.53 -6.52
C GLN A 484 22.27 -21.33 -7.82
N PRO A 485 21.35 -22.22 -8.25
CA PRO A 485 21.53 -23.03 -9.45
C PRO A 485 21.84 -22.22 -10.72
N GLU A 486 21.32 -21.00 -10.81
CA GLU A 486 21.53 -20.09 -11.94
C GLU A 486 22.99 -19.64 -12.11
N PHE A 487 23.85 -19.83 -11.10
CA PHE A 487 25.26 -19.45 -11.11
C PHE A 487 26.21 -20.65 -11.22
N TYR A 488 25.71 -21.87 -11.35
CA TYR A 488 26.55 -23.08 -11.38
C TYR A 488 27.57 -23.06 -12.51
N ASP A 489 27.18 -22.59 -13.68
CA ASP A 489 28.08 -22.53 -14.86
C ASP A 489 29.30 -21.61 -14.67
N LEU A 490 29.23 -20.70 -13.69
CA LEU A 490 30.36 -19.83 -13.34
C LEU A 490 31.40 -20.54 -12.47
N ILE A 491 31.07 -21.69 -11.88
CA ILE A 491 31.88 -22.37 -10.84
C ILE A 491 32.25 -23.81 -11.22
N ASN A 492 31.39 -24.54 -11.95
CA ASN A 492 31.54 -25.98 -12.19
C ASN A 492 32.86 -26.41 -12.78
N ASP A 493 33.50 -25.54 -13.59
CA ASP A 493 34.75 -25.85 -14.26
C ASP A 493 36.00 -25.39 -13.46
N ASN A 494 35.82 -24.89 -12.23
CA ASN A 494 36.96 -24.49 -11.41
C ASN A 494 37.63 -25.70 -10.76
N PRO A 495 38.92 -26.00 -11.10
CA PRO A 495 39.61 -27.21 -10.63
C PRO A 495 39.88 -27.23 -9.11
N PHE A 496 39.75 -26.11 -8.44
CA PHE A 496 39.93 -25.96 -7.00
C PHE A 496 38.66 -26.14 -6.21
N VAL A 497 37.49 -26.21 -6.88
CA VAL A 497 36.18 -26.46 -6.25
C VAL A 497 35.87 -27.96 -6.34
N HIS A 498 35.71 -28.59 -5.19
CA HIS A 498 35.36 -30.01 -5.11
C HIS A 498 33.94 -30.31 -5.58
N LYS A 499 32.97 -29.54 -5.09
CA LYS A 499 31.54 -29.63 -5.48
C LYS A 499 30.84 -28.28 -5.33
N VAL A 500 29.87 -28.05 -6.22
CA VAL A 500 28.89 -26.96 -6.06
C VAL A 500 27.66 -27.51 -5.36
N ILE A 501 27.19 -26.82 -4.32
CA ILE A 501 26.02 -27.20 -3.51
C ILE A 501 24.92 -26.16 -3.73
N PRO A 502 23.64 -26.59 -3.91
CA PRO A 502 22.52 -25.68 -3.99
C PRO A 502 22.35 -24.90 -2.69
N TYR A 503 22.23 -23.59 -2.81
CA TYR A 503 21.98 -22.72 -1.67
C TYR A 503 20.59 -22.99 -1.06
N SER A 504 20.53 -23.01 0.26
CA SER A 504 19.30 -22.99 1.05
C SER A 504 19.44 -22.03 2.23
N ASN A 505 18.33 -21.59 2.81
CA ASN A 505 18.35 -20.67 3.94
C ASN A 505 19.09 -21.20 5.17
N SER A 506 19.26 -22.51 5.29
CA SER A 506 20.06 -23.12 6.37
C SER A 506 21.52 -22.71 6.35
N PHE A 507 22.06 -22.34 5.18
CA PHE A 507 23.44 -21.85 5.07
C PHE A 507 23.62 -20.41 5.60
N GLU A 508 22.53 -19.71 5.91
CA GLU A 508 22.54 -18.46 6.64
C GLU A 508 22.67 -18.66 8.16
N ASP A 509 22.43 -19.88 8.62
CA ASP A 509 22.57 -20.26 10.03
C ASP A 509 23.96 -20.86 10.28
N LEU A 510 24.85 -20.06 10.83
CA LEU A 510 26.21 -20.46 11.13
C LEU A 510 26.31 -21.62 12.14
N HIS A 511 25.29 -21.84 12.97
CA HIS A 511 25.26 -22.99 13.90
C HIS A 511 25.20 -24.32 13.15
N VAL A 512 24.51 -24.36 12.02
CA VAL A 512 24.45 -25.55 11.16
C VAL A 512 25.79 -25.85 10.53
N LEU A 513 26.54 -24.80 10.19
CA LEU A 513 27.87 -24.93 9.55
C LEU A 513 28.98 -25.30 10.52
N GLU A 514 28.90 -24.83 11.76
CA GLU A 514 30.00 -24.92 12.73
C GLU A 514 29.86 -26.00 13.81
N GLY A 515 28.70 -26.62 13.92
CA GLY A 515 28.49 -27.70 14.89
C GLY A 515 28.59 -27.24 16.34
N ARG A 516 27.73 -26.35 16.80
CA ARG A 516 27.70 -25.89 18.19
C ARG A 516 26.83 -26.78 19.07
N GLY A 517 27.25 -26.91 20.33
CA GLY A 517 26.55 -27.73 21.32
C GLY A 517 26.66 -29.22 20.96
N ASP A 518 25.55 -29.93 21.03
CA ASP A 518 25.46 -31.37 20.71
C ASP A 518 25.34 -31.64 19.20
N HIS A 519 25.34 -30.57 18.35
CA HIS A 519 25.26 -30.71 16.91
C HIS A 519 26.64 -30.74 16.26
N GLN A 520 26.85 -31.74 15.39
CA GLN A 520 28.02 -31.72 14.52
C GLN A 520 27.78 -30.73 13.38
N GLY A 521 28.73 -29.83 13.11
CA GLY A 521 28.67 -28.91 11.97
C GLY A 521 28.78 -29.68 10.65
N LEU A 522 28.36 -29.01 9.57
CA LEU A 522 28.47 -29.55 8.22
C LEU A 522 29.86 -29.31 7.61
N PHE A 523 30.55 -28.27 8.05
CA PHE A 523 31.86 -27.85 7.56
C PHE A 523 32.80 -27.51 8.71
N ASP A 524 34.08 -27.72 8.49
CA ASP A 524 35.12 -27.31 9.41
C ASP A 524 35.39 -25.81 9.36
N ILE A 525 35.37 -25.25 8.14
CA ILE A 525 35.53 -23.82 7.89
C ILE A 525 34.42 -23.35 6.95
N ALA A 526 33.84 -22.20 7.23
CA ALA A 526 32.84 -21.57 6.35
C ALA A 526 33.17 -20.09 6.10
N PHE A 527 33.17 -19.69 4.83
CA PHE A 527 33.32 -18.32 4.38
C PHE A 527 31.98 -17.82 3.81
N LEU A 528 31.45 -16.72 4.37
CA LEU A 528 30.21 -16.09 3.94
C LEU A 528 30.45 -14.64 3.50
N PRO A 529 31.02 -14.43 2.31
CA PRO A 529 31.40 -13.07 1.85
C PRO A 529 30.21 -12.11 1.73
N HIS A 530 28.99 -12.63 1.55
CA HIS A 530 27.75 -11.86 1.42
C HIS A 530 27.08 -11.53 2.76
N CYS A 531 27.65 -11.96 3.89
CA CYS A 531 27.00 -11.86 5.20
C CYS A 531 26.73 -10.40 5.58
N MET A 532 25.47 -10.06 5.84
CA MET A 532 25.09 -8.72 6.31
C MET A 532 25.55 -8.50 7.75
N THR A 533 25.93 -7.27 8.07
CA THR A 533 26.45 -6.83 9.38
C THR A 533 25.59 -7.28 10.56
N GLN A 534 24.27 -7.33 10.42
CA GLN A 534 23.36 -7.75 11.48
C GLN A 534 23.45 -9.24 11.82
N LYS A 535 23.62 -10.10 10.83
CA LYS A 535 23.76 -11.55 11.05
C LYS A 535 25.14 -11.87 11.66
N THR A 536 26.16 -11.18 11.24
CA THR A 536 27.50 -11.28 11.80
C THR A 536 27.54 -10.86 13.28
N TYR A 537 26.77 -9.85 13.66
CA TYR A 537 26.62 -9.41 15.06
C TYR A 537 25.95 -10.46 15.95
N SER A 538 24.88 -11.09 15.47
CA SER A 538 24.16 -12.14 16.22
C SER A 538 25.05 -13.34 16.52
N TYR A 539 25.97 -13.61 15.63
CA TYR A 539 26.86 -14.72 15.71
C TYR A 539 28.03 -14.48 16.69
N ASN A 540 28.66 -13.30 16.64
CA ASN A 540 29.75 -12.93 17.56
C ASN A 540 29.31 -12.79 19.04
N HIS A 541 28.03 -12.73 19.29
CA HIS A 541 27.51 -12.46 20.63
C HIS A 541 27.59 -13.65 21.59
N ASN A 542 27.75 -14.86 21.10
CA ASN A 542 27.87 -16.05 21.94
C ASN A 542 29.31 -16.37 22.40
N GLY A 543 30.27 -15.55 22.06
CA GLY A 543 31.48 -15.25 22.81
C GLY A 543 32.51 -16.34 23.06
N LYS A 544 32.48 -17.51 22.41
CA LYS A 544 33.45 -18.59 22.72
C LYS A 544 34.44 -18.95 21.62
N ASP A 545 34.29 -18.42 20.41
CA ASP A 545 35.26 -18.71 19.37
C ASP A 545 35.73 -17.46 18.63
N LYS A 546 36.99 -17.12 18.82
CA LYS A 546 37.65 -15.95 18.21
C LYS A 546 38.07 -16.18 16.77
N THR A 547 37.92 -17.40 16.25
CA THR A 547 38.28 -17.78 14.87
C THR A 547 37.23 -17.41 13.87
N GLN A 548 36.10 -16.87 14.31
CA GLN A 548 35.01 -16.50 13.44
C GLN A 548 35.15 -15.09 12.92
N PHE A 549 35.48 -15.10 11.95
CA PHE A 549 35.39 -14.54 10.63
C PHE A 549 34.90 -13.13 10.58
N LYS A 550 35.77 -12.26 10.75
CA LYS A 550 35.81 -10.98 10.08
C LYS A 550 36.47 -11.19 8.72
N LEU A 551 35.76 -11.74 7.77
CA LEU A 551 36.02 -11.45 6.37
C LEU A 551 35.34 -10.11 6.10
N ARG A 552 36.09 -9.07 6.22
CA ARG A 552 35.81 -7.76 5.66
C ARG A 552 36.39 -7.70 4.27
#